data_6adab68f506fcf4a79b3004ce95505dc
#
_entry.id   6adab68f506fcf4a79b3004ce95505dc
#
_cell.length_a   1.000
_cell.length_b   1.000
_cell.length_c   1.000
_cell.angle_alpha   90.00
_cell.angle_beta   90.00
_cell.angle_gamma   90.00
#
_symmetry.space_group_name_H-M   'P 1'
#
loop_
_entity.id
_entity.type
_entity.pdbx_description
1 polymer ?
#
loop_
_entity_poly.entity_id
_entity_poly.type
_entity_poly.pdbx_seq_one_letter_code
_entity_poly.pdbx_strand_id
1 'polypeptide(L)'
;MGVSAAVASSSGPTPNGIPLSSGFVSYAANAVVTTTDAAADEAAAGLVAQRLTPNALNSVDSFATAPGTFSLIEGEDSTPLSEEQQESLAAATQNIEGGGYTVGFTLINLNTGKGIAYNLDSRVYGASSFKGPYAAFLCQHLGDNDASYPSDSEAAGSGVSSSIYSLMQPMILYSDNSAFNSLRNTYDSAGFAEWLNSCGVDSEIMHDTHFPRYSARESALLWLRTYQYLKTNTPTAQNLASLYEQTNVSFIRSGVSDNGEVEAVLNKAGWCAGRERFTGLCDAGLIKCTDGTTYLMSTMTNSPDGGLYTVRLANLASTLFECRDVLE
;
A
#
# COMPACT_ATOMS: atom_id res chain seq x y z
N MET A 1 30.92 31.53 12.89
CA MET A 1 30.81 30.44 13.84
C MET A 1 29.81 29.47 13.24
N GLY A 2 30.31 28.40 12.60
CA GLY A 2 29.47 27.39 11.98
C GLY A 2 29.07 26.30 13.00
N VAL A 3 27.80 25.94 13.03
CA VAL A 3 27.36 24.79 13.77
C VAL A 3 27.07 23.67 12.73
N SER A 4 27.99 22.73 12.71
CA SER A 4 27.86 21.49 11.93
C SER A 4 26.92 20.55 12.69
N ALA A 5 25.79 20.20 12.11
CA ALA A 5 24.93 19.14 12.62
C ALA A 5 25.43 17.80 12.08
N ALA A 6 25.94 16.96 12.96
CA ALA A 6 26.33 15.58 12.67
C ALA A 6 25.09 14.73 12.43
N VAL A 7 25.03 14.08 11.27
CA VAL A 7 24.06 13.03 10.97
C VAL A 7 24.54 11.75 11.65
N ALA A 8 23.86 11.34 12.71
CA ALA A 8 24.08 10.05 13.34
C ALA A 8 23.40 8.96 12.48
N SER A 9 24.20 8.10 11.85
CA SER A 9 23.76 6.84 11.28
C SER A 9 23.45 5.86 12.40
N SER A 10 22.19 5.63 12.72
CA SER A 10 21.77 4.54 13.60
C SER A 10 21.62 3.26 12.78
N SER A 11 22.60 2.37 12.85
CA SER A 11 22.41 0.95 12.53
C SER A 11 21.53 0.35 13.63
N GLY A 12 20.24 0.17 13.36
CA GLY A 12 19.33 -0.55 14.26
C GLY A 12 19.61 -2.05 14.23
N PRO A 13 19.50 -2.74 15.36
CA PRO A 13 19.61 -4.18 15.40
C PRO A 13 18.41 -4.86 14.76
N THR A 14 18.66 -5.96 14.05
CA THR A 14 17.64 -6.92 13.59
C THR A 14 16.81 -7.40 14.78
N PRO A 15 15.48 -7.42 14.70
CA PRO A 15 14.66 -7.89 15.81
C PRO A 15 14.73 -9.41 15.92
N ASN A 16 15.46 -9.90 16.92
CA ASN A 16 15.29 -11.26 17.43
C ASN A 16 13.91 -11.35 18.10
N GLY A 17 13.16 -12.42 17.80
CA GLY A 17 11.83 -12.66 18.30
C GLY A 17 11.67 -12.42 19.80
N ILE A 18 10.74 -11.53 20.15
CA ILE A 18 10.34 -11.28 21.54
C ILE A 18 9.17 -12.23 21.84
N PRO A 19 9.24 -13.08 22.86
CA PRO A 19 8.10 -13.92 23.24
C PRO A 19 6.95 -13.04 23.74
N LEU A 20 5.77 -13.23 23.16
CA LEU A 20 4.54 -12.57 23.57
C LEU A 20 4.16 -13.04 24.98
N SER A 21 4.12 -12.13 25.97
CA SER A 21 3.56 -12.41 27.28
C SER A 21 2.05 -12.45 27.21
N SER A 22 1.48 -13.58 27.59
CA SER A 22 0.04 -13.86 27.64
C SER A 22 -0.68 -12.95 28.63
N GLY A 23 -1.48 -12.05 28.10
CA GLY A 23 -2.47 -11.28 28.83
C GLY A 23 -3.58 -10.90 27.85
N PHE A 24 -4.36 -11.90 27.43
CA PHE A 24 -5.40 -11.69 26.43
C PHE A 24 -6.74 -11.39 27.08
N VAL A 25 -7.36 -10.29 26.66
CA VAL A 25 -8.82 -10.09 26.75
C VAL A 25 -9.35 -10.56 25.39
N SER A 26 -10.12 -11.64 25.38
CA SER A 26 -10.73 -12.16 24.16
C SER A 26 -11.83 -11.18 23.69
N TYR A 27 -11.60 -10.55 22.57
CA TYR A 27 -12.65 -9.86 21.82
C TYR A 27 -13.16 -10.82 20.75
N ALA A 28 -14.47 -11.07 20.77
CA ALA A 28 -15.11 -11.83 19.71
C ALA A 28 -15.07 -11.01 18.41
N ALA A 29 -14.17 -11.36 17.51
CA ALA A 29 -14.22 -10.86 16.15
C ALA A 29 -15.32 -11.65 15.42
N ASN A 30 -16.35 -10.95 14.97
CA ASN A 30 -17.34 -11.53 14.06
C ASN A 30 -16.91 -11.22 12.63
N ALA A 31 -16.53 -12.24 11.88
CA ALA A 31 -16.37 -12.09 10.45
C ALA A 31 -17.75 -11.86 9.81
N VAL A 32 -17.92 -10.74 9.15
CA VAL A 32 -19.11 -10.47 8.35
C VAL A 32 -18.80 -10.90 6.93
N VAL A 33 -19.39 -12.02 6.55
CA VAL A 33 -19.41 -12.49 5.18
C VAL A 33 -20.46 -11.69 4.43
N THR A 34 -20.05 -10.87 3.47
CA THR A 34 -20.97 -10.17 2.58
C THR A 34 -20.98 -10.87 1.24
N THR A 35 -22.07 -11.60 0.98
CA THR A 35 -22.33 -12.14 -0.36
C THR A 35 -22.83 -11.02 -1.26
N THR A 36 -22.09 -10.72 -2.32
CA THR A 36 -22.64 -9.94 -3.43
C THR A 36 -23.43 -10.89 -4.32
N ASP A 37 -24.72 -10.62 -4.52
CA ASP A 37 -25.59 -11.40 -5.42
C ASP A 37 -24.91 -11.54 -6.79
N ALA A 38 -24.58 -12.79 -7.10
CA ALA A 38 -23.99 -13.17 -8.37
C ALA A 38 -25.04 -13.08 -9.46
N ALA A 39 -24.97 -12.08 -10.30
CA ALA A 39 -25.61 -12.12 -11.61
C ALA A 39 -24.69 -12.84 -12.58
N ALA A 40 -25.00 -14.11 -12.75
CA ALA A 40 -24.77 -14.96 -13.91
C ALA A 40 -23.42 -14.95 -14.65
N ASP A 41 -22.78 -16.10 -14.56
CA ASP A 41 -22.16 -16.89 -15.62
C ASP A 41 -21.95 -16.22 -16.98
N GLU A 42 -20.68 -15.96 -17.28
CA GLU A 42 -19.96 -16.35 -18.50
C GLU A 42 -18.59 -15.64 -18.54
N ALA A 43 -17.56 -16.42 -18.77
CA ALA A 43 -16.16 -16.02 -18.97
C ALA A 43 -15.31 -15.82 -17.71
N ALA A 44 -15.08 -16.87 -16.96
CA ALA A 44 -14.24 -16.86 -15.76
C ALA A 44 -12.80 -16.38 -15.98
N ALA A 45 -12.23 -16.56 -17.17
CA ALA A 45 -10.85 -16.13 -17.49
C ALA A 45 -10.74 -14.65 -17.91
N GLY A 46 -11.82 -14.01 -18.37
CA GLY A 46 -11.86 -12.58 -18.71
C GLY A 46 -12.30 -11.69 -17.55
N LEU A 47 -12.98 -12.27 -16.57
CA LEU A 47 -13.62 -11.56 -15.45
C LEU A 47 -12.63 -11.16 -14.34
N VAL A 48 -11.52 -11.86 -14.17
CA VAL A 48 -10.51 -11.52 -13.14
C VAL A 48 -9.92 -10.15 -13.40
N ALA A 49 -9.63 -9.80 -14.66
CA ALA A 49 -9.13 -8.47 -15.00
C ALA A 49 -10.21 -7.37 -14.88
N GLN A 50 -11.49 -7.71 -15.03
CA GLN A 50 -12.61 -6.77 -14.85
C GLN A 50 -13.02 -6.58 -13.39
N ARG A 51 -12.89 -7.63 -12.55
CA ARG A 51 -13.15 -7.54 -11.10
C ARG A 51 -12.12 -6.66 -10.36
N LEU A 52 -10.93 -6.52 -10.91
CA LEU A 52 -9.87 -5.65 -10.40
C LEU A 52 -9.95 -4.21 -10.94
N THR A 53 -11.09 -3.76 -11.41
CA THR A 53 -11.28 -2.36 -11.75
C THR A 53 -11.45 -1.50 -10.50
N PRO A 54 -11.09 -0.22 -10.52
CA PRO A 54 -11.40 0.71 -9.44
C PRO A 54 -12.87 0.64 -9.00
N ASN A 55 -13.79 0.43 -9.95
CA ASN A 55 -15.23 0.28 -9.68
C ASN A 55 -15.56 -0.95 -8.83
N ALA A 56 -14.82 -2.06 -8.97
CA ALA A 56 -15.04 -3.25 -8.14
C ALA A 56 -14.69 -2.99 -6.67
N LEU A 57 -13.58 -2.30 -6.39
CA LEU A 57 -13.21 -1.88 -5.04
C LEU A 57 -14.17 -0.81 -4.48
N ASN A 58 -14.64 0.12 -5.31
CA ASN A 58 -15.62 1.13 -4.90
C ASN A 58 -17.03 0.57 -4.69
N SER A 59 -17.42 -0.49 -5.40
CA SER A 59 -18.73 -1.15 -5.21
C SER A 59 -18.80 -1.97 -3.91
N VAL A 60 -17.69 -2.14 -3.22
CA VAL A 60 -17.65 -2.82 -1.93
C VAL A 60 -17.92 -1.81 -0.80
N ASP A 61 -19.08 -1.16 -0.82
CA ASP A 61 -19.58 -0.35 0.30
C ASP A 61 -19.70 -1.14 1.61
N SER A 62 -19.80 -2.45 1.49
CA SER A 62 -19.84 -3.39 2.60
C SER A 62 -18.54 -3.51 3.41
N PHE A 63 -17.46 -2.88 2.98
CA PHE A 63 -16.23 -2.76 3.79
C PHE A 63 -16.27 -1.64 4.84
N ALA A 64 -17.36 -0.90 4.95
CA ALA A 64 -17.60 -0.06 6.11
C ALA A 64 -17.81 -0.97 7.32
N THR A 65 -16.74 -1.32 7.98
CA THR A 65 -16.78 -2.26 9.09
C THR A 65 -16.91 -1.54 10.40
N ALA A 66 -17.78 -2.05 11.26
CA ALA A 66 -17.79 -1.67 12.65
C ALA A 66 -16.42 -2.00 13.27
N PRO A 67 -15.91 -1.23 14.23
CA PRO A 67 -14.68 -1.55 14.93
C PRO A 67 -14.64 -3.01 15.39
N GLY A 68 -13.57 -3.73 15.09
CA GLY A 68 -13.37 -5.14 15.45
C GLY A 68 -14.01 -6.17 14.50
N THR A 69 -14.56 -5.75 13.36
CA THR A 69 -15.14 -6.65 12.36
C THR A 69 -14.25 -6.72 11.13
N PHE A 70 -13.80 -7.92 10.75
CA PHE A 70 -13.08 -8.16 9.51
C PHE A 70 -14.05 -8.55 8.41
N SER A 71 -13.90 -7.94 7.23
CA SER A 71 -14.70 -8.28 6.07
C SER A 71 -13.87 -9.08 5.08
N LEU A 72 -14.48 -10.13 4.52
CA LEU A 72 -13.92 -10.85 3.39
C LEU A 72 -14.48 -10.25 2.10
N ILE A 73 -13.59 -10.06 1.14
CA ILE A 73 -13.95 -9.80 -0.25
C ILE A 73 -14.06 -11.15 -0.91
N GLU A 74 -15.26 -11.52 -1.34
CA GLU A 74 -15.54 -12.87 -1.78
C GLU A 74 -15.74 -12.98 -3.29
N GLY A 75 -15.25 -14.11 -3.86
CA GLY A 75 -15.78 -14.74 -5.07
C GLY A 75 -16.75 -15.86 -4.69
N GLU A 76 -17.26 -16.61 -5.67
CA GLU A 76 -18.32 -17.63 -5.50
C GLU A 76 -17.97 -18.75 -4.50
N ASP A 77 -16.70 -18.99 -4.19
CA ASP A 77 -16.23 -20.06 -3.28
C ASP A 77 -15.28 -19.46 -2.22
N SER A 78 -15.81 -18.63 -1.32
CA SER A 78 -14.98 -18.05 -0.26
C SER A 78 -14.79 -18.99 0.92
N THR A 79 -13.56 -19.10 1.36
CA THR A 79 -13.21 -19.78 2.61
C THR A 79 -13.23 -18.76 3.75
N PRO A 80 -14.03 -18.93 4.80
CA PRO A 80 -14.02 -18.02 5.94
C PRO A 80 -12.70 -18.13 6.69
N LEU A 81 -12.28 -17.02 7.32
CA LEU A 81 -11.17 -17.05 8.27
C LEU A 81 -11.46 -18.07 9.39
N SER A 82 -10.48 -18.90 9.72
CA SER A 82 -10.55 -19.76 10.90
C SER A 82 -10.63 -18.93 12.19
N GLU A 83 -11.06 -19.54 13.29
CA GLU A 83 -11.10 -18.89 14.60
C GLU A 83 -9.72 -18.39 15.00
N GLU A 84 -8.66 -19.18 14.77
CA GLU A 84 -7.27 -18.84 15.05
C GLU A 84 -6.79 -17.63 14.22
N GLN A 85 -7.13 -17.59 12.93
CA GLN A 85 -6.81 -16.46 12.05
C GLN A 85 -7.53 -15.17 12.50
N GLN A 86 -8.80 -15.28 12.87
CA GLN A 86 -9.57 -14.14 13.39
C GLN A 86 -8.99 -13.61 14.70
N GLU A 87 -8.65 -14.48 15.64
CA GLU A 87 -8.02 -14.11 16.91
C GLU A 87 -6.65 -13.45 16.70
N SER A 88 -5.84 -14.01 15.81
CA SER A 88 -4.52 -13.47 15.48
C SER A 88 -4.59 -12.07 14.86
N LEU A 89 -5.48 -11.88 13.89
CA LEU A 89 -5.74 -10.57 13.27
C LEU A 89 -6.30 -9.57 14.27
N ALA A 90 -7.24 -10.00 15.13
CA ALA A 90 -7.80 -9.15 16.18
C ALA A 90 -6.71 -8.71 17.17
N ALA A 91 -5.83 -9.61 17.58
CA ALA A 91 -4.71 -9.29 18.47
C ALA A 91 -3.72 -8.32 17.82
N ALA A 92 -3.34 -8.54 16.55
CA ALA A 92 -2.45 -7.65 15.81
C ALA A 92 -3.05 -6.25 15.65
N THR A 93 -4.35 -6.16 15.36
CA THR A 93 -5.10 -4.91 15.25
C THR A 93 -5.17 -4.18 16.60
N GLN A 94 -5.53 -4.91 17.67
CA GLN A 94 -5.62 -4.37 19.01
C GLN A 94 -4.28 -3.87 19.55
N ASN A 95 -3.17 -4.46 19.13
CA ASN A 95 -1.84 -3.96 19.47
C ASN A 95 -1.61 -2.51 18.99
N ILE A 96 -2.26 -2.08 17.92
CA ILE A 96 -2.22 -0.70 17.44
C ILE A 96 -3.32 0.13 18.11
N GLU A 97 -4.56 -0.33 18.08
CA GLU A 97 -5.74 0.41 18.56
C GLU A 97 -5.75 0.58 20.07
N GLY A 98 -5.21 -0.38 20.82
CA GLY A 98 -5.05 -0.29 22.27
C GLY A 98 -4.15 0.85 22.74
N GLY A 99 -3.35 1.41 21.83
CA GLY A 99 -2.61 2.66 22.05
C GLY A 99 -3.40 3.94 21.77
N GLY A 100 -4.67 3.83 21.40
CA GLY A 100 -5.52 4.95 21.05
C GLY A 100 -5.38 5.39 19.58
N TYR A 101 -4.84 4.54 18.72
CA TYR A 101 -4.63 4.83 17.31
C TYR A 101 -5.63 4.09 16.43
N THR A 102 -5.90 4.67 15.27
CA THR A 102 -6.73 4.05 14.23
C THR A 102 -5.85 3.27 13.28
N VAL A 103 -6.31 2.11 12.84
CA VAL A 103 -5.72 1.33 11.75
C VAL A 103 -6.79 0.93 10.74
N GLY A 104 -6.45 0.94 9.47
CA GLY A 104 -7.24 0.37 8.39
C GLY A 104 -6.31 -0.43 7.48
N PHE A 105 -6.77 -1.56 6.97
CA PHE A 105 -5.97 -2.40 6.08
C PHE A 105 -6.79 -3.22 5.10
N THR A 106 -6.11 -3.68 4.05
CA THR A 106 -6.60 -4.74 3.16
C THR A 106 -5.45 -5.58 2.64
N LEU A 107 -5.75 -6.85 2.38
CA LEU A 107 -4.96 -7.78 1.58
C LEU A 107 -5.86 -8.32 0.48
N ILE A 108 -5.44 -8.23 -0.78
CA ILE A 108 -6.21 -8.67 -1.94
C ILE A 108 -5.33 -9.58 -2.79
N ASN A 109 -5.79 -10.79 -3.05
CA ASN A 109 -5.19 -11.65 -4.07
C ASN A 109 -5.61 -11.12 -5.46
N LEU A 110 -4.65 -10.60 -6.22
CA LEU A 110 -4.91 -9.97 -7.52
C LEU A 110 -5.22 -10.99 -8.64
N ASN A 111 -5.04 -12.28 -8.37
CA ASN A 111 -5.37 -13.35 -9.31
C ASN A 111 -6.84 -13.79 -9.15
N THR A 112 -7.34 -13.84 -7.91
CA THR A 112 -8.73 -14.28 -7.61
C THR A 112 -9.70 -13.12 -7.39
N GLY A 113 -9.17 -11.94 -6.99
CA GLY A 113 -9.96 -10.80 -6.55
C GLY A 113 -10.49 -10.91 -5.12
N LYS A 114 -10.24 -12.03 -4.43
CA LYS A 114 -10.63 -12.22 -3.02
C LYS A 114 -9.73 -11.39 -2.10
N GLY A 115 -10.22 -10.99 -0.95
CA GLY A 115 -9.42 -10.19 -0.02
C GLY A 115 -9.94 -10.20 1.41
N ILE A 116 -9.14 -9.65 2.30
CA ILE A 116 -9.45 -9.38 3.70
C ILE A 116 -9.39 -7.87 3.90
N ALA A 117 -10.33 -7.30 4.62
CA ALA A 117 -10.38 -5.86 4.85
C ALA A 117 -10.82 -5.51 6.28
N TYR A 118 -10.31 -4.40 6.77
CA TYR A 118 -10.68 -3.81 8.05
C TYR A 118 -10.62 -2.29 7.97
N ASN A 119 -11.67 -1.63 8.44
CA ASN A 119 -11.74 -0.17 8.63
C ASN A 119 -11.22 0.63 7.42
N LEU A 120 -11.64 0.21 6.20
CA LEU A 120 -11.08 0.65 4.93
C LEU A 120 -11.16 2.16 4.68
N ASP A 121 -12.19 2.82 5.22
CA ASP A 121 -12.51 4.22 4.88
C ASP A 121 -11.96 5.23 5.90
N SER A 122 -11.29 4.75 6.95
CA SER A 122 -10.64 5.63 7.91
C SER A 122 -9.44 6.34 7.30
N ARG A 123 -9.57 7.63 7.07
CA ARG A 123 -8.50 8.47 6.51
C ARG A 123 -7.49 8.86 7.60
N VAL A 124 -6.24 8.50 7.38
CA VAL A 124 -5.10 8.86 8.22
C VAL A 124 -4.07 9.68 7.42
N TYR A 125 -3.12 10.30 8.08
CA TYR A 125 -2.04 11.00 7.39
C TYR A 125 -1.10 10.00 6.74
N GLY A 126 -1.10 9.95 5.41
CA GLY A 126 -0.35 8.94 4.65
C GLY A 126 1.15 9.18 4.58
N ALA A 127 1.61 10.37 4.99
CA ALA A 127 3.01 10.76 4.91
C ALA A 127 3.61 10.45 3.51
N SER A 128 4.72 9.75 3.45
CA SER A 128 5.44 9.46 2.21
C SER A 128 4.89 8.25 1.42
N SER A 129 3.88 7.52 1.93
CA SER A 129 3.34 6.37 1.20
C SER A 129 2.65 6.79 -0.12
N PHE A 130 2.16 8.01 -0.20
CA PHE A 130 1.56 8.59 -1.39
C PHE A 130 2.56 8.81 -2.56
N LYS A 131 3.86 8.86 -2.29
CA LYS A 131 4.92 8.99 -3.30
C LYS A 131 4.97 7.81 -4.26
N GLY A 132 4.57 6.61 -3.79
CA GLY A 132 4.50 5.42 -4.63
C GLY A 132 3.54 5.63 -5.80
N PRO A 133 2.23 5.74 -5.57
CA PRO A 133 1.25 5.98 -6.64
C PRO A 133 1.56 7.22 -7.49
N TYR A 134 2.11 8.27 -6.88
CA TYR A 134 2.52 9.46 -7.63
C TYR A 134 3.61 9.17 -8.68
N ALA A 135 4.57 8.30 -8.36
CA ALA A 135 5.56 7.87 -9.34
C ALA A 135 4.93 7.07 -10.50
N ALA A 136 3.91 6.26 -10.22
CA ALA A 136 3.15 5.58 -11.28
C ALA A 136 2.42 6.58 -12.20
N PHE A 137 1.82 7.64 -11.64
CA PHE A 137 1.25 8.73 -12.43
C PHE A 137 2.28 9.36 -13.36
N LEU A 138 3.45 9.74 -12.83
CA LEU A 138 4.53 10.34 -13.63
C LEU A 138 4.94 9.43 -14.78
N CYS A 139 5.13 8.14 -14.51
CA CYS A 139 5.50 7.18 -15.54
C CYS A 139 4.42 6.99 -16.60
N GLN A 140 3.15 6.91 -16.21
CA GLN A 140 2.03 6.74 -17.15
C GLN A 140 1.80 7.96 -18.04
N HIS A 141 1.92 9.16 -17.49
CA HIS A 141 1.59 10.39 -18.20
C HIS A 141 2.75 11.00 -18.95
N LEU A 142 3.97 10.83 -18.44
CA LEU A 142 5.15 11.53 -18.93
C LEU A 142 6.23 10.57 -19.44
N GLY A 143 6.04 9.25 -19.26
CA GLY A 143 7.01 8.23 -19.63
C GLY A 143 6.78 7.63 -21.00
N ASP A 144 5.62 7.02 -21.18
CA ASP A 144 5.36 6.17 -22.37
C ASP A 144 4.69 6.92 -23.53
N ASN A 145 4.13 8.11 -23.30
CA ASN A 145 3.28 8.81 -24.28
C ASN A 145 3.74 10.21 -24.67
N ASP A 146 4.78 10.77 -24.06
CA ASP A 146 5.18 12.14 -24.37
C ASP A 146 6.33 12.21 -25.35
N ALA A 147 5.99 12.17 -26.65
CA ALA A 147 6.92 12.46 -27.74
C ALA A 147 7.44 13.93 -27.75
N SER A 148 6.91 14.79 -26.85
CA SER A 148 7.33 16.19 -26.73
C SER A 148 8.52 16.40 -25.80
N TYR A 149 8.88 15.40 -24.98
CA TYR A 149 10.11 15.45 -24.20
C TYR A 149 11.24 14.73 -24.93
N PRO A 150 12.31 15.45 -25.29
CA PRO A 150 13.46 14.83 -25.91
C PRO A 150 14.05 13.79 -24.96
N SER A 151 14.14 12.55 -25.42
CA SER A 151 14.89 11.51 -24.74
C SER A 151 16.35 11.90 -24.72
N ASP A 152 16.80 12.58 -23.69
CA ASP A 152 18.24 12.73 -23.46
C ASP A 152 18.82 11.34 -23.25
N SER A 153 19.68 10.94 -24.18
CA SER A 153 20.11 9.58 -24.47
C SER A 153 20.94 8.87 -23.40
N GLU A 154 21.00 9.37 -22.17
CA GLU A 154 21.77 8.74 -21.08
C GLU A 154 20.94 8.03 -20.02
N ALA A 155 19.61 8.22 -19.99
CA ALA A 155 18.71 7.36 -19.22
C ALA A 155 18.20 6.20 -20.10
N ALA A 156 19.07 5.61 -20.88
CA ALA A 156 18.76 4.55 -21.82
C ALA A 156 18.05 3.39 -21.10
N GLY A 157 16.72 3.34 -21.26
CA GLY A 157 15.87 2.30 -20.68
C GLY A 157 14.85 2.76 -19.65
N SER A 158 14.86 4.04 -19.17
CA SER A 158 13.87 4.47 -18.16
C SER A 158 12.53 4.92 -18.75
N GLY A 159 12.47 5.29 -20.04
CA GLY A 159 11.25 5.78 -20.71
C GLY A 159 10.72 7.13 -20.18
N VAL A 160 11.31 7.66 -19.12
CA VAL A 160 11.00 8.96 -18.50
C VAL A 160 12.18 9.89 -18.74
N SER A 161 11.95 11.19 -18.88
CA SER A 161 13.06 12.14 -19.05
C SER A 161 14.07 12.01 -17.90
N SER A 162 15.35 12.20 -18.19
CA SER A 162 16.43 12.09 -17.20
C SER A 162 16.22 13.02 -16.02
N SER A 163 15.61 14.19 -16.23
CA SER A 163 15.28 15.16 -15.16
C SER A 163 14.19 14.65 -14.20
N ILE A 164 13.15 13.99 -14.72
CA ILE A 164 12.10 13.39 -13.87
C ILE A 164 12.68 12.21 -13.11
N TYR A 165 13.42 11.32 -13.81
CA TYR A 165 14.00 10.13 -13.20
C TYR A 165 14.98 10.48 -12.06
N SER A 166 15.81 11.50 -12.25
CA SER A 166 16.78 11.96 -11.22
C SER A 166 16.13 12.44 -9.93
N LEU A 167 14.88 12.92 -9.99
CA LEU A 167 14.08 13.29 -8.82
C LEU A 167 13.22 12.11 -8.32
N MET A 168 12.68 11.31 -9.21
CA MET A 168 11.83 10.17 -8.86
C MET A 168 12.62 9.10 -8.10
N GLN A 169 13.86 8.81 -8.49
CA GLN A 169 14.71 7.84 -7.83
C GLN A 169 14.92 8.16 -6.32
N PRO A 170 15.44 9.31 -5.90
CA PRO A 170 15.58 9.62 -4.47
C PRO A 170 14.23 9.75 -3.76
N MET A 171 13.17 10.21 -4.45
CA MET A 171 11.82 10.26 -3.89
C MET A 171 11.33 8.86 -3.47
N ILE A 172 11.56 7.84 -4.27
CA ILE A 172 11.12 6.47 -3.99
C ILE A 172 12.09 5.77 -3.05
N LEU A 173 13.39 5.74 -3.35
CA LEU A 173 14.37 4.97 -2.58
C LEU A 173 14.56 5.52 -1.17
N TYR A 174 14.73 6.84 -1.05
CA TYR A 174 15.09 7.51 0.21
C TYR A 174 13.96 8.35 0.79
N SER A 175 12.82 8.35 0.13
CA SER A 175 11.67 9.15 0.53
C SER A 175 11.94 10.66 0.57
N ASP A 176 12.80 11.18 -0.34
CA ASP A 176 13.20 12.57 -0.40
C ASP A 176 12.00 13.51 -0.62
N ASN A 177 11.80 14.44 0.33
CA ASN A 177 10.67 15.37 0.29
C ASN A 177 10.93 16.54 -0.67
N SER A 178 12.19 16.94 -0.87
CA SER A 178 12.52 18.03 -1.77
C SER A 178 12.30 17.60 -3.22
N ALA A 179 12.73 16.39 -3.57
CA ALA A 179 12.47 15.79 -4.86
C ALA A 179 10.94 15.64 -5.12
N PHE A 180 10.20 15.14 -4.13
CA PHE A 180 8.74 15.00 -4.23
C PHE A 180 8.06 16.36 -4.43
N ASN A 181 8.37 17.35 -3.62
CA ASN A 181 7.76 18.67 -3.74
C ASN A 181 8.08 19.33 -5.09
N SER A 182 9.31 19.15 -5.59
CA SER A 182 9.69 19.67 -6.92
C SER A 182 8.88 19.03 -8.04
N LEU A 183 8.71 17.70 -8.00
CA LEU A 183 7.90 16.98 -8.96
C LEU A 183 6.42 17.40 -8.89
N ARG A 184 5.85 17.50 -7.69
CA ARG A 184 4.47 17.94 -7.46
C ARG A 184 4.21 19.35 -8.02
N ASN A 185 5.08 20.31 -7.67
CA ASN A 185 4.97 21.70 -8.14
C ASN A 185 5.08 21.82 -9.66
N THR A 186 5.77 20.88 -10.33
CA THR A 186 6.00 20.94 -11.77
C THR A 186 4.92 20.20 -12.55
N TYR A 187 4.48 19.03 -12.07
CA TYR A 187 3.71 18.09 -12.88
C TYR A 187 2.28 17.83 -12.42
N ASP A 188 1.83 18.37 -11.28
CA ASP A 188 0.43 18.16 -10.86
C ASP A 188 -0.58 18.68 -11.87
N SER A 189 -0.27 19.82 -12.49
CA SER A 189 -1.14 20.41 -13.54
C SER A 189 -1.17 19.60 -14.83
N ALA A 190 -0.33 18.57 -14.96
CA ALA A 190 -0.34 17.68 -16.13
C ALA A 190 -1.40 16.57 -16.05
N GLY A 191 -2.45 16.74 -15.25
CA GLY A 191 -3.58 15.81 -15.17
C GLY A 191 -3.56 14.90 -13.94
N PHE A 192 -2.86 15.27 -12.85
CA PHE A 192 -2.81 14.41 -11.66
C PHE A 192 -4.17 14.27 -10.97
N ALA A 193 -4.98 15.34 -10.92
CA ALA A 193 -6.33 15.27 -10.37
C ALA A 193 -7.24 14.32 -11.16
N GLU A 194 -7.18 14.39 -12.49
CA GLU A 194 -7.91 13.51 -13.39
C GLU A 194 -7.45 12.05 -13.24
N TRP A 195 -6.14 11.84 -13.05
CA TRP A 195 -5.60 10.51 -12.80
C TRP A 195 -6.12 9.93 -11.47
N LEU A 196 -6.14 10.70 -10.38
CA LEU A 196 -6.72 10.28 -9.10
C LEU A 196 -8.19 9.90 -9.27
N ASN A 197 -8.99 10.76 -9.91
CA ASN A 197 -10.41 10.49 -10.16
C ASN A 197 -10.60 9.22 -11.03
N SER A 198 -9.73 8.99 -12.00
CA SER A 198 -9.76 7.77 -12.82
C SER A 198 -9.41 6.50 -12.03
N CYS A 199 -8.70 6.65 -10.91
CA CYS A 199 -8.45 5.56 -9.96
C CYS A 199 -9.62 5.32 -9.00
N GLY A 200 -10.67 6.15 -9.04
CA GLY A 200 -11.77 6.13 -8.07
C GLY A 200 -11.43 6.81 -6.74
N VAL A 201 -10.42 7.65 -6.73
CA VAL A 201 -10.00 8.44 -5.57
C VAL A 201 -10.31 9.91 -5.82
N ASP A 202 -11.06 10.51 -4.91
CA ASP A 202 -11.43 11.92 -5.00
C ASP A 202 -10.19 12.81 -4.93
N SER A 203 -9.96 13.62 -5.97
CA SER A 203 -8.82 14.52 -6.05
C SER A 203 -8.81 15.60 -4.94
N GLU A 204 -9.93 15.85 -4.27
CA GLU A 204 -10.01 16.75 -3.11
C GLU A 204 -9.09 16.33 -1.95
N ILE A 205 -8.66 15.08 -1.87
CA ILE A 205 -7.64 14.67 -0.89
C ILE A 205 -6.34 15.46 -1.03
N MET A 206 -6.11 16.06 -2.20
CA MET A 206 -4.90 16.84 -2.52
C MET A 206 -5.07 18.35 -2.30
N HIS A 207 -6.27 18.81 -1.88
CA HIS A 207 -6.51 20.23 -1.68
C HIS A 207 -5.52 20.80 -0.65
N ASP A 208 -4.76 21.78 -1.05
CA ASP A 208 -3.75 22.50 -0.25
C ASP A 208 -2.64 21.63 0.39
N THR A 209 -2.41 20.41 -0.12
CA THR A 209 -1.35 19.56 0.43
C THR A 209 -0.70 18.64 -0.61
N HIS A 210 0.60 18.43 -0.47
CA HIS A 210 1.31 17.36 -1.18
C HIS A 210 1.25 16.02 -0.44
N PHE A 211 0.93 16.02 0.85
CA PHE A 211 0.89 14.84 1.71
C PHE A 211 -0.53 14.64 2.25
N PRO A 212 -1.40 13.92 1.52
CA PRO A 212 -2.80 13.84 1.85
C PRO A 212 -3.07 12.96 3.07
N ARG A 213 -4.28 13.16 3.62
CA ARG A 213 -4.93 12.16 4.45
C ARG A 213 -5.79 11.29 3.53
N TYR A 214 -5.55 10.00 3.54
CA TYR A 214 -6.30 9.05 2.73
C TYR A 214 -6.43 7.71 3.45
N SER A 215 -7.29 6.86 2.94
CA SER A 215 -7.70 5.61 3.59
C SER A 215 -6.99 4.39 2.99
N ALA A 216 -7.15 3.23 3.64
CA ALA A 216 -6.63 1.97 3.10
C ALA A 216 -7.31 1.60 1.77
N ARG A 217 -8.60 1.92 1.59
CA ARG A 217 -9.33 1.78 0.31
C ARG A 217 -8.69 2.64 -0.78
N GLU A 218 -8.53 3.93 -0.52
CA GLU A 218 -7.94 4.86 -1.48
C GLU A 218 -6.50 4.46 -1.84
N SER A 219 -5.72 4.04 -0.85
CA SER A 219 -4.39 3.49 -1.07
C SER A 219 -4.41 2.24 -1.96
N ALA A 220 -5.31 1.30 -1.68
CA ALA A 220 -5.46 0.09 -2.48
C ALA A 220 -5.86 0.38 -3.93
N LEU A 221 -6.80 1.32 -4.16
CA LEU A 221 -7.19 1.76 -5.50
C LEU A 221 -6.01 2.33 -6.30
N LEU A 222 -5.20 3.17 -5.66
CA LEU A 222 -4.02 3.76 -6.28
C LEU A 222 -2.95 2.70 -6.60
N TRP A 223 -2.75 1.72 -5.72
CA TRP A 223 -1.83 0.62 -5.96
C TRP A 223 -2.37 -0.39 -6.97
N LEU A 224 -3.69 -0.57 -7.07
CA LEU A 224 -4.30 -1.36 -8.15
C LEU A 224 -4.01 -0.73 -9.52
N ARG A 225 -4.15 0.58 -9.63
CA ARG A 225 -3.77 1.32 -10.85
C ARG A 225 -2.28 1.19 -11.16
N THR A 226 -1.45 1.30 -10.11
CA THR A 226 0.00 1.07 -10.21
C THR A 226 0.30 -0.35 -10.73
N TYR A 227 -0.34 -1.37 -10.18
CA TYR A 227 -0.20 -2.76 -10.64
C TYR A 227 -0.58 -2.92 -12.12
N GLN A 228 -1.71 -2.36 -12.53
CA GLN A 228 -2.14 -2.39 -13.95
C GLN A 228 -1.07 -1.78 -14.87
N TYR A 229 -0.47 -0.66 -14.44
CA TYR A 229 0.63 -0.05 -15.18
C TYR A 229 1.87 -0.96 -15.21
N LEU A 230 2.29 -1.52 -14.10
CA LEU A 230 3.44 -2.42 -14.04
C LEU A 230 3.25 -3.66 -14.92
N LYS A 231 2.02 -4.14 -15.10
CA LYS A 231 1.68 -5.25 -16.01
C LYS A 231 1.90 -4.93 -17.49
N THR A 232 2.00 -3.66 -17.86
CA THR A 232 2.36 -3.29 -19.26
C THR A 232 3.76 -3.73 -19.63
N ASN A 233 4.62 -3.94 -18.63
CA ASN A 233 5.99 -4.45 -18.77
C ASN A 233 6.86 -3.60 -19.72
N THR A 234 6.52 -2.32 -19.89
CA THR A 234 7.36 -1.38 -20.64
C THR A 234 8.69 -1.14 -19.90
N PRO A 235 9.75 -0.67 -20.55
CA PRO A 235 11.00 -0.34 -19.87
C PRO A 235 10.79 0.60 -18.68
N THR A 236 9.89 1.59 -18.79
CA THR A 236 9.54 2.51 -17.71
C THR A 236 8.86 1.78 -16.55
N ALA A 237 7.93 0.86 -16.85
CA ALA A 237 7.25 0.06 -15.83
C ALA A 237 8.23 -0.86 -15.09
N GLN A 238 9.18 -1.49 -15.82
CA GLN A 238 10.24 -2.33 -15.23
C GLN A 238 11.16 -1.53 -14.31
N ASN A 239 11.59 -0.34 -14.74
CA ASN A 239 12.41 0.55 -13.91
C ASN A 239 11.65 1.01 -12.65
N LEU A 240 10.38 1.36 -12.78
CA LEU A 240 9.56 1.73 -11.63
C LEU A 240 9.39 0.56 -10.64
N ALA A 241 9.15 -0.66 -11.14
CA ALA A 241 9.10 -1.87 -10.31
C ALA A 241 10.41 -2.06 -9.53
N SER A 242 11.55 -1.92 -10.20
CA SER A 242 12.88 -2.01 -9.56
C SER A 242 13.08 -0.97 -8.46
N LEU A 243 12.59 0.28 -8.65
CA LEU A 243 12.65 1.30 -7.60
C LEU A 243 11.80 0.94 -6.38
N TYR A 244 10.59 0.41 -6.58
CA TYR A 244 9.73 -0.03 -5.48
C TYR A 244 10.32 -1.19 -4.68
N GLU A 245 10.96 -2.14 -5.35
CA GLU A 245 11.63 -3.27 -4.71
C GLU A 245 12.81 -2.83 -3.83
N GLN A 246 13.49 -1.76 -4.23
CA GLN A 246 14.68 -1.23 -3.56
C GLN A 246 14.40 -0.15 -2.52
N THR A 247 13.14 0.12 -2.16
CA THR A 247 12.83 1.11 -1.11
C THR A 247 13.56 0.80 0.19
N ASN A 248 14.15 1.82 0.82
CA ASN A 248 14.92 1.66 2.06
C ASN A 248 14.07 1.23 3.26
N VAL A 249 12.79 1.61 3.26
CA VAL A 249 11.86 1.34 4.35
C VAL A 249 10.65 0.61 3.80
N SER A 250 10.33 -0.52 4.42
CA SER A 250 9.12 -1.29 4.16
C SER A 250 8.70 -2.05 5.40
N PHE A 251 7.52 -1.76 5.89
CA PHE A 251 6.92 -2.50 7.01
C PHE A 251 6.30 -3.81 6.51
N ILE A 252 5.75 -3.79 5.29
CA ILE A 252 5.26 -5.01 4.61
C ILE A 252 6.41 -6.00 4.42
N ARG A 253 7.51 -5.57 3.78
CA ARG A 253 8.69 -6.46 3.57
C ARG A 253 9.21 -7.01 4.88
N SER A 254 9.31 -6.17 5.93
CA SER A 254 9.75 -6.60 7.25
C SER A 254 8.82 -7.65 7.88
N GLY A 255 7.52 -7.60 7.58
CA GLY A 255 6.54 -8.56 8.08
C GLY A 255 6.55 -9.89 7.33
N VAL A 256 6.92 -9.90 6.02
CA VAL A 256 6.82 -11.10 5.18
C VAL A 256 8.17 -11.69 4.77
N SER A 257 9.31 -11.09 5.20
CA SER A 257 10.66 -11.47 4.77
C SER A 257 11.04 -12.91 5.09
N ASP A 258 10.50 -13.47 6.16
CA ASP A 258 10.80 -14.83 6.60
C ASP A 258 9.91 -15.88 5.91
N ASN A 259 8.96 -15.46 5.08
CA ASN A 259 8.10 -16.34 4.31
C ASN A 259 8.80 -16.75 3.00
N GLY A 260 9.17 -18.02 2.89
CA GLY A 260 9.92 -18.57 1.76
C GLY A 260 9.16 -18.55 0.41
N GLU A 261 7.88 -18.22 0.42
CA GLU A 261 7.05 -18.10 -0.79
C GLU A 261 7.06 -16.69 -1.38
N VAL A 262 7.60 -15.70 -0.66
CA VAL A 262 7.69 -14.32 -1.15
C VAL A 262 8.94 -14.15 -2.01
N GLU A 263 8.72 -13.80 -3.28
CA GLU A 263 9.77 -13.49 -4.25
C GLU A 263 10.22 -12.03 -4.14
N ALA A 264 9.26 -11.10 -4.10
CA ALA A 264 9.56 -9.67 -4.05
C ALA A 264 8.43 -8.87 -3.38
N VAL A 265 8.79 -7.73 -2.77
CA VAL A 265 7.86 -6.74 -2.24
C VAL A 265 8.13 -5.39 -2.90
N LEU A 266 7.18 -4.92 -3.68
CA LEU A 266 7.18 -3.62 -4.35
C LEU A 266 6.30 -2.66 -3.57
N ASN A 267 6.87 -1.73 -2.81
CA ASN A 267 6.10 -0.91 -1.89
C ASN A 267 6.59 0.54 -1.81
N LYS A 268 5.78 1.36 -1.16
CA LYS A 268 6.24 2.65 -0.65
C LYS A 268 5.66 2.92 0.74
N ALA A 269 6.52 2.89 1.73
CA ALA A 269 6.17 3.27 3.10
C ALA A 269 6.11 4.78 3.29
N GLY A 270 5.28 5.20 4.26
CA GLY A 270 5.19 6.55 4.76
C GLY A 270 5.19 6.58 6.28
N TRP A 271 5.99 7.44 6.87
CA TRP A 271 6.11 7.57 8.31
C TRP A 271 6.32 9.01 8.74
N CYS A 272 5.71 9.40 9.83
CA CYS A 272 5.87 10.70 10.45
C CYS A 272 5.47 10.65 11.92
N ALA A 273 6.35 11.11 12.79
CA ALA A 273 6.10 11.31 14.20
C ALA A 273 5.79 12.78 14.52
N GLY A 274 5.08 13.46 13.62
CA GLY A 274 4.65 14.83 13.79
C GLY A 274 3.67 15.00 14.97
N ARG A 275 3.24 16.25 15.16
CA ARG A 275 2.23 16.54 16.20
C ARG A 275 0.84 16.41 15.62
N GLU A 276 -0.10 15.94 16.45
CA GLU A 276 -1.54 15.88 16.14
C GLU A 276 -1.85 15.13 14.83
N ARG A 277 -2.45 15.84 13.85
CA ARG A 277 -2.89 15.28 12.57
C ARG A 277 -1.77 14.87 11.61
N PHE A 278 -0.51 15.19 11.92
CA PHE A 278 0.65 14.83 11.10
C PHE A 278 1.40 13.60 11.64
N THR A 279 0.70 12.74 12.34
CA THR A 279 1.21 11.44 12.77
C THR A 279 0.66 10.36 11.85
N GLY A 280 1.52 9.50 11.35
CA GLY A 280 1.13 8.41 10.47
C GLY A 280 2.26 7.40 10.27
N LEU A 281 1.87 6.15 10.17
CA LEU A 281 2.72 5.02 9.86
C LEU A 281 1.96 4.12 8.89
N CYS A 282 2.35 4.16 7.63
CA CYS A 282 1.62 3.57 6.52
C CYS A 282 2.55 2.79 5.61
N ASP A 283 2.06 1.73 5.02
CA ASP A 283 2.75 1.04 3.94
C ASP A 283 1.73 0.42 2.98
N ALA A 284 2.04 0.47 1.70
CA ALA A 284 1.22 -0.17 0.69
C ALA A 284 2.07 -0.61 -0.49
N GLY A 285 1.62 -1.67 -1.15
CA GLY A 285 2.34 -2.23 -2.27
C GLY A 285 1.87 -3.60 -2.70
N LEU A 286 2.73 -4.24 -3.48
CA LEU A 286 2.52 -5.56 -4.07
C LEU A 286 3.48 -6.56 -3.45
N ILE A 287 2.97 -7.73 -3.10
CA ILE A 287 3.75 -8.90 -2.68
C ILE A 287 3.66 -9.91 -3.82
N LYS A 288 4.78 -10.22 -4.43
CA LYS A 288 4.90 -11.25 -5.46
C LYS A 288 5.35 -12.54 -4.83
N CYS A 289 4.65 -13.62 -5.13
CA CYS A 289 4.98 -14.96 -4.65
C CYS A 289 5.66 -15.79 -5.74
N THR A 290 6.42 -16.79 -5.32
CA THR A 290 7.19 -17.71 -6.18
C THR A 290 6.31 -18.57 -7.09
N ASP A 291 5.04 -18.77 -6.73
CA ASP A 291 4.03 -19.48 -7.52
C ASP A 291 3.37 -18.59 -8.61
N GLY A 292 3.75 -17.32 -8.69
CA GLY A 292 3.19 -16.33 -9.61
C GLY A 292 1.99 -15.57 -9.08
N THR A 293 1.50 -15.88 -7.88
CA THR A 293 0.45 -15.11 -7.23
C THR A 293 0.96 -13.73 -6.84
N THR A 294 0.11 -12.73 -6.99
CA THR A 294 0.43 -11.36 -6.54
C THR A 294 -0.67 -10.87 -5.59
N TYR A 295 -0.25 -10.41 -4.44
CA TYR A 295 -1.14 -9.77 -3.47
C TYR A 295 -0.91 -8.27 -3.45
N LEU A 296 -1.99 -7.50 -3.28
CA LEU A 296 -1.95 -6.09 -2.94
C LEU A 296 -2.22 -5.96 -1.45
N MET A 297 -1.32 -5.32 -0.73
CA MET A 297 -1.49 -5.02 0.69
C MET A 297 -1.46 -3.51 0.90
N SER A 298 -2.38 -3.00 1.72
CA SER A 298 -2.37 -1.63 2.22
C SER A 298 -2.62 -1.63 3.71
N THR A 299 -1.73 -1.00 4.47
CA THR A 299 -1.84 -0.83 5.93
C THR A 299 -1.65 0.64 6.28
N MET A 300 -2.68 1.24 6.88
CA MET A 300 -2.76 2.67 7.13
C MET A 300 -3.09 2.93 8.60
N THR A 301 -2.24 3.64 9.33
CA THR A 301 -2.48 3.98 10.74
C THR A 301 -1.99 5.38 11.08
N ASN A 302 -2.65 6.03 12.05
CA ASN A 302 -2.21 7.30 12.62
C ASN A 302 -1.27 7.12 13.82
N SER A 303 -0.72 5.93 14.02
CA SER A 303 0.29 5.71 15.06
C SER A 303 1.60 6.46 14.73
N PRO A 304 2.39 6.83 15.74
CA PRO A 304 3.64 7.52 15.52
C PRO A 304 4.71 6.60 14.93
N ASP A 305 5.61 7.17 14.15
CA ASP A 305 6.85 6.52 13.75
C ASP A 305 7.74 6.25 14.97
N GLY A 306 8.38 5.09 14.95
CA GLY A 306 9.42 4.68 15.88
C GLY A 306 9.07 3.51 16.78
N GLY A 307 10.11 2.71 17.06
CA GLY A 307 10.14 1.64 18.05
C GLY A 307 8.99 0.65 17.97
N LEU A 308 8.11 0.74 18.93
CA LEU A 308 7.04 -0.24 19.15
C LEU A 308 6.03 -0.31 17.99
N TYR A 309 5.59 0.82 17.43
CA TYR A 309 4.54 0.82 16.41
C TYR A 309 5.06 0.39 15.04
N THR A 310 6.32 0.63 14.73
CA THR A 310 6.98 0.08 13.55
C THR A 310 6.95 -1.46 13.57
N VAL A 311 7.28 -2.06 14.72
CA VAL A 311 7.20 -3.52 14.90
C VAL A 311 5.75 -4.01 14.83
N ARG A 312 4.81 -3.31 15.46
CA ARG A 312 3.39 -3.67 15.43
C ARG A 312 2.80 -3.65 14.04
N LEU A 313 3.19 -2.66 13.20
CA LEU A 313 2.72 -2.62 11.82
C LEU A 313 3.32 -3.75 10.98
N ALA A 314 4.60 -4.07 11.16
CA ALA A 314 5.22 -5.23 10.51
C ALA A 314 4.56 -6.55 10.94
N ASN A 315 4.25 -6.71 12.23
CA ASN A 315 3.54 -7.88 12.73
C ASN A 315 2.11 -7.98 12.17
N LEU A 316 1.39 -6.85 12.04
CA LEU A 316 0.08 -6.84 11.37
C LEU A 316 0.22 -7.29 9.92
N ALA A 317 1.23 -6.82 9.19
CA ALA A 317 1.47 -7.23 7.81
C ALA A 317 1.78 -8.73 7.71
N SER A 318 2.57 -9.28 8.64
CA SER A 318 2.84 -10.74 8.74
C SER A 318 1.56 -11.52 8.97
N THR A 319 0.83 -11.19 10.04
CA THR A 319 -0.42 -11.89 10.40
C THR A 319 -1.46 -11.83 9.29
N LEU A 320 -1.58 -10.68 8.63
CA LEU A 320 -2.49 -10.51 7.51
C LEU A 320 -2.08 -11.39 6.31
N PHE A 321 -0.79 -11.47 6.03
CA PHE A 321 -0.27 -12.31 4.94
C PHE A 321 -0.37 -13.82 5.26
N GLU A 322 -0.29 -14.21 6.52
CA GLU A 322 -0.51 -15.59 6.97
C GLU A 322 -1.95 -16.07 6.75
N CYS A 323 -2.91 -15.14 6.65
CA CYS A 323 -4.31 -15.46 6.33
C CYS A 323 -4.58 -15.60 4.82
N ARG A 324 -3.57 -15.55 3.94
CA ARG A 324 -3.76 -15.53 2.48
C ARG A 324 -4.37 -16.81 1.88
N ASP A 325 -4.27 -17.94 2.57
CA ASP A 325 -4.82 -19.23 2.18
C ASP A 325 -6.33 -19.19 1.92
N VAL A 326 -7.08 -18.35 2.64
CA VAL A 326 -8.51 -18.16 2.41
C VAL A 326 -8.81 -17.36 1.14
N LEU A 327 -7.80 -16.81 0.47
CA LEU A 327 -7.91 -15.98 -0.72
C LEU A 327 -7.53 -16.73 -2.02
N GLU A 328 -7.22 -18.00 -1.92
CA GLU A 328 -6.90 -18.87 -3.06
C GLU A 328 -8.13 -19.29 -3.86
#